data_6d1f94afe4e6db40fcf903ab607a8a73
#
_entry.id   6d1f94afe4e6db40fcf903ab607a8a73
#
_cell.length_a   1.000
_cell.length_b   1.000
_cell.length_c   1.000
_cell.angle_alpha   90.00
_cell.angle_beta   90.00
_cell.angle_gamma   90.00
#
_symmetry.space_group_name_H-M   'P 1'
#
loop_
_entity.id
_entity.type
_entity.pdbx_description
1 polymer ?
#
loop_
_entity_poly.entity_id
_entity_poly.type
_entity_poly.pdbx_seq_one_letter_code
_entity_poly.pdbx_strand_id
1 'polypeptide(L)'
;MTEPTNDTASFGAAAAEEALVTACALAGLDGSGARLLRLGENALFHLPAEAVVARIARSMDYWDDAAKEVSVSRWLASVQFPAARMRQVAQPIEVSGHPVTFWQFINGRNGSPVDIARLGTLLRELHKMPRPTEFNLPDEDILGRVRSRIEKAPVSRSDKEFLSRRFHELTAAVSNLRYPLALAPTHGDAHVQNLMICDGQPVFIDFERFAWGHPEWDISMTATEYQTAGWWTDAEYESFAEAYGYDVTSWAEGFPVLRAVHEIKMTTWLMQNVNESPDIASEYETSMQTIRGQGAPRWRPF
;
A
#
# COMPACT_ATOMS: atom_id res chain seq x y z
N MET A 1 -4.89 -19.70 40.48
CA MET A 1 -5.39 -19.17 39.21
C MET A 1 -4.38 -18.09 38.79
N THR A 2 -3.43 -18.51 38.00
CA THR A 2 -2.39 -17.62 37.41
C THR A 2 -2.99 -17.04 36.12
N GLU A 3 -3.14 -15.73 36.06
CA GLU A 3 -3.51 -15.01 34.84
C GLU A 3 -2.46 -15.28 33.75
N PRO A 4 -2.87 -15.48 32.49
CA PRO A 4 -1.91 -15.55 31.40
C PRO A 4 -1.31 -14.17 31.20
N THR A 5 -0.02 -14.03 31.47
CA THR A 5 0.78 -12.89 31.06
C THR A 5 0.77 -12.82 29.54
N ASN A 6 -0.01 -11.90 29.01
CA ASN A 6 -0.01 -11.56 27.59
C ASN A 6 1.24 -10.70 27.32
N ASP A 7 2.41 -11.37 27.28
CA ASP A 7 3.69 -10.77 26.89
C ASP A 7 3.73 -10.75 25.36
N THR A 8 2.99 -9.83 24.75
CA THR A 8 3.22 -9.44 23.35
C THR A 8 4.53 -8.64 23.36
N ALA A 9 5.66 -9.35 23.32
CA ALA A 9 6.94 -8.73 23.01
C ALA A 9 6.73 -7.87 21.76
N SER A 10 6.97 -6.56 21.87
CA SER A 10 6.80 -5.64 20.75
C SER A 10 7.65 -6.14 19.60
N PHE A 11 7.04 -6.30 18.40
CA PHE A 11 7.77 -6.67 17.19
C PHE A 11 8.92 -5.70 16.97
N GLY A 12 10.14 -6.17 17.20
CA GLY A 12 11.36 -5.37 17.12
C GLY A 12 12.45 -6.07 16.30
N ALA A 13 13.56 -5.39 16.11
CA ALA A 13 14.66 -5.90 15.27
C ALA A 13 15.15 -7.29 15.72
N ALA A 14 15.30 -7.53 17.03
CA ALA A 14 15.77 -8.81 17.56
C ALA A 14 14.80 -9.98 17.23
N ALA A 15 13.50 -9.79 17.47
CA ALA A 15 12.50 -10.80 17.15
C ALA A 15 12.44 -11.08 15.64
N ALA A 16 12.57 -10.02 14.81
CA ALA A 16 12.62 -10.17 13.36
C ALA A 16 13.89 -10.91 12.88
N GLU A 17 15.05 -10.67 13.50
CA GLU A 17 16.30 -11.38 13.20
C GLU A 17 16.21 -12.87 13.57
N GLU A 18 15.63 -13.21 14.72
CA GLU A 18 15.41 -14.60 15.12
C GLU A 18 14.47 -15.32 14.13
N ALA A 19 13.37 -14.67 13.75
CA ALA A 19 12.45 -15.18 12.75
C ALA A 19 13.13 -15.38 11.38
N LEU A 20 14.01 -14.43 10.97
CA LEU A 20 14.77 -14.52 9.72
C LEU A 20 15.65 -15.78 9.68
N VAL A 21 16.43 -16.01 10.74
CA VAL A 21 17.34 -17.19 10.82
C VAL A 21 16.56 -18.48 10.62
N THR A 22 15.44 -18.63 11.32
CA THR A 22 14.59 -19.83 11.22
C THR A 22 13.95 -19.95 9.84
N ALA A 23 13.44 -18.84 9.29
CA ALA A 23 12.81 -18.83 7.98
C ALA A 23 13.80 -19.18 6.86
N CYS A 24 15.03 -18.66 6.92
CA CYS A 24 16.09 -19.00 5.96
C CYS A 24 16.43 -20.49 6.01
N ALA A 25 16.55 -21.07 7.20
CA ALA A 25 16.81 -22.50 7.35
C ALA A 25 15.68 -23.36 6.75
N LEU A 26 14.40 -22.99 6.99
CA LEU A 26 13.23 -23.68 6.43
C LEU A 26 13.14 -23.53 4.90
N ALA A 27 13.55 -22.38 4.36
CA ALA A 27 13.54 -22.11 2.92
C ALA A 27 14.78 -22.66 2.19
N GLY A 28 15.80 -23.13 2.90
CA GLY A 28 17.08 -23.54 2.32
C GLY A 28 17.88 -22.38 1.74
N LEU A 29 17.78 -21.18 2.36
CA LEU A 29 18.47 -19.98 1.94
C LEU A 29 19.63 -19.62 2.87
N ASP A 30 20.70 -19.08 2.33
CA ASP A 30 21.82 -18.56 3.12
C ASP A 30 21.49 -17.16 3.68
N GLY A 31 21.22 -17.09 4.98
CA GLY A 31 20.97 -15.84 5.71
C GLY A 31 22.24 -15.11 6.15
N SER A 32 23.45 -15.61 5.81
CA SER A 32 24.69 -14.97 6.24
C SER A 32 24.86 -13.58 5.65
N GLY A 33 25.28 -12.61 6.48
CA GLY A 33 25.44 -11.23 6.05
C GLY A 33 24.14 -10.49 5.79
N ALA A 34 22.99 -11.00 6.27
CA ALA A 34 21.70 -10.32 6.18
C ALA A 34 21.78 -8.87 6.73
N ARG A 35 21.14 -7.93 6.07
CA ARG A 35 21.11 -6.52 6.45
C ARG A 35 19.67 -6.07 6.58
N LEU A 36 19.31 -5.49 7.73
CA LEU A 36 18.02 -4.84 7.94
C LEU A 36 17.96 -3.60 7.03
N LEU A 37 16.98 -3.57 6.11
CA LEU A 37 16.71 -2.44 5.24
C LEU A 37 15.71 -1.47 5.85
N ARG A 38 14.65 -2.02 6.49
CA ARG A 38 13.55 -1.25 7.07
C ARG A 38 12.91 -2.04 8.21
N LEU A 39 12.50 -1.33 9.25
CA LEU A 39 11.66 -1.82 10.33
C LEU A 39 10.44 -0.89 10.46
N GLY A 40 9.25 -1.45 10.33
CA GLY A 40 7.98 -0.73 10.41
C GLY A 40 6.83 -1.70 10.64
N GLU A 41 5.79 -1.66 9.83
CA GLU A 41 4.72 -2.68 9.84
C GLU A 41 5.27 -4.06 9.47
N ASN A 42 6.33 -4.10 8.66
CA ASN A 42 7.11 -5.28 8.33
C ASN A 42 8.60 -5.01 8.58
N ALA A 43 9.37 -6.04 8.89
CA ALA A 43 10.82 -6.00 8.82
C ALA A 43 11.28 -6.51 7.45
N LEU A 44 12.13 -5.74 6.77
CA LEU A 44 12.71 -6.09 5.49
C LEU A 44 14.21 -6.33 5.66
N PHE A 45 14.69 -7.50 5.25
CA PHE A 45 16.10 -7.86 5.26
C PHE A 45 16.61 -8.17 3.86
N HIS A 46 17.75 -7.62 3.49
CA HIS A 46 18.46 -8.02 2.30
C HIS A 46 19.40 -9.18 2.62
N LEU A 47 19.28 -10.26 1.87
CA LEU A 47 20.14 -11.45 1.89
C LEU A 47 21.09 -11.38 0.69
N PRO A 48 22.32 -10.84 0.85
CA PRO A 48 23.18 -10.56 -0.31
C PRO A 48 23.68 -11.81 -1.01
N ALA A 49 23.91 -12.92 -0.28
CA ALA A 49 24.34 -14.18 -0.86
C ALA A 49 23.32 -14.79 -1.83
N GLU A 50 22.03 -14.52 -1.61
CA GLU A 50 20.92 -15.05 -2.38
C GLU A 50 20.30 -14.05 -3.37
N ALA A 51 20.72 -12.77 -3.31
CA ALA A 51 20.06 -11.66 -3.98
C ALA A 51 18.54 -11.65 -3.70
N VAL A 52 18.15 -11.72 -2.42
CA VAL A 52 16.79 -11.86 -1.93
C VAL A 52 16.48 -10.78 -0.88
N VAL A 53 15.23 -10.32 -0.85
CA VAL A 53 14.66 -9.58 0.27
C VAL A 53 13.71 -10.51 1.03
N ALA A 54 13.99 -10.72 2.32
CA ALA A 54 13.04 -11.36 3.24
C ALA A 54 12.14 -10.28 3.86
N ARG A 55 10.82 -10.49 3.79
CA ARG A 55 9.81 -9.64 4.44
C ARG A 55 9.17 -10.46 5.57
N ILE A 56 9.21 -9.93 6.78
CA ILE A 56 8.67 -10.54 7.99
C ILE A 56 7.56 -9.64 8.50
N ALA A 57 6.33 -10.13 8.49
CA ALA A 57 5.19 -9.39 8.99
C ALA A 57 5.12 -9.45 10.53
N ARG A 58 4.58 -8.38 11.15
CA ARG A 58 4.57 -8.23 12.62
C ARG A 58 3.71 -9.24 13.38
N SER A 59 2.70 -9.84 12.73
CA SER A 59 1.81 -10.82 13.36
C SER A 59 1.10 -11.70 12.32
N MET A 60 0.47 -12.78 12.77
CA MET A 60 -0.34 -13.65 11.93
C MET A 60 -1.59 -13.00 11.35
N ASP A 61 -1.99 -11.83 11.82
CA ASP A 61 -3.09 -11.05 11.21
C ASP A 61 -2.81 -10.69 9.74
N TYR A 62 -1.52 -10.69 9.34
CA TYR A 62 -1.07 -10.43 7.97
C TYR A 62 -0.86 -11.69 7.12
N TRP A 63 -1.26 -12.87 7.60
CA TRP A 63 -1.05 -14.12 6.87
C TRP A 63 -1.76 -14.14 5.51
N ASP A 64 -3.03 -13.74 5.49
CA ASP A 64 -3.83 -13.75 4.26
C ASP A 64 -3.31 -12.72 3.24
N ASP A 65 -2.85 -11.55 3.72
CA ASP A 65 -2.21 -10.54 2.86
C ASP A 65 -0.92 -11.11 2.27
N ALA A 66 -0.05 -11.76 3.07
CA ALA A 66 1.20 -12.37 2.59
C ALA A 66 0.92 -13.49 1.57
N ALA A 67 -0.06 -14.34 1.81
CA ALA A 67 -0.46 -15.42 0.88
C ALA A 67 -1.03 -14.87 -0.43
N LYS A 68 -1.84 -13.80 -0.36
CA LYS A 68 -2.35 -13.08 -1.53
C LYS A 68 -1.22 -12.47 -2.35
N GLU A 69 -0.28 -11.75 -1.73
CA GLU A 69 0.86 -11.15 -2.42
C GLU A 69 1.71 -12.19 -3.17
N VAL A 70 1.95 -13.35 -2.57
CA VAL A 70 2.62 -14.47 -3.22
C VAL A 70 1.85 -14.95 -4.45
N SER A 71 0.52 -15.06 -4.34
CA SER A 71 -0.34 -15.49 -5.45
C SER A 71 -0.37 -14.45 -6.58
N VAL A 72 -0.48 -13.16 -6.25
CA VAL A 72 -0.42 -12.04 -7.18
C VAL A 72 0.92 -12.02 -7.93
N SER A 73 2.05 -12.13 -7.21
CA SER A 73 3.37 -12.13 -7.86
C SER A 73 3.55 -13.33 -8.81
N ARG A 74 3.05 -14.52 -8.46
CA ARG A 74 3.06 -15.69 -9.35
C ARG A 74 2.25 -15.45 -10.62
N TRP A 75 1.05 -14.92 -10.46
CA TRP A 75 0.18 -14.61 -11.60
C TRP A 75 0.80 -13.54 -12.50
N LEU A 76 1.28 -12.41 -11.96
CA LEU A 76 1.94 -11.36 -12.72
C LEU A 76 3.20 -11.88 -13.43
N ALA A 77 3.90 -12.86 -12.84
CA ALA A 77 5.01 -13.53 -13.48
C ALA A 77 4.58 -14.41 -14.67
N SER A 78 3.47 -15.14 -14.55
CA SER A 78 2.97 -16.04 -15.60
C SER A 78 2.57 -15.27 -16.86
N VAL A 79 2.09 -14.03 -16.70
CA VAL A 79 1.69 -13.13 -17.81
C VAL A 79 2.78 -12.14 -18.19
N GLN A 80 3.99 -12.29 -17.64
CA GLN A 80 5.17 -11.46 -17.92
C GLN A 80 4.97 -9.96 -17.62
N PHE A 81 4.04 -9.62 -16.72
CA PHE A 81 3.82 -8.24 -16.30
C PHE A 81 5.01 -7.73 -15.45
N PRO A 82 5.46 -6.45 -15.60
CA PRO A 82 6.58 -5.88 -14.84
C PRO A 82 6.23 -5.68 -13.36
N ALA A 83 6.57 -6.64 -12.52
CA ALA A 83 6.24 -6.66 -11.10
C ALA A 83 7.33 -7.40 -10.31
N ALA A 84 7.45 -7.12 -9.02
CA ALA A 84 8.35 -7.82 -8.12
C ALA A 84 8.12 -9.34 -8.16
N ARG A 85 9.20 -10.08 -8.22
CA ARG A 85 9.19 -11.55 -8.31
C ARG A 85 9.49 -12.16 -6.96
N MET A 86 8.69 -13.11 -6.55
CA MET A 86 9.00 -13.92 -5.38
C MET A 86 10.16 -14.90 -5.66
N ARG A 87 10.93 -15.24 -4.63
CA ARG A 87 11.88 -16.36 -4.69
C ARG A 87 11.08 -17.67 -4.83
N GLN A 88 11.59 -18.59 -5.63
CA GLN A 88 10.96 -19.91 -5.87
C GLN A 88 11.23 -20.87 -4.69
N VAL A 89 10.52 -20.63 -3.58
CA VAL A 89 10.47 -21.46 -2.38
C VAL A 89 9.03 -21.63 -1.93
N ALA A 90 8.76 -22.61 -1.08
CA ALA A 90 7.44 -22.72 -0.43
C ALA A 90 7.25 -21.51 0.51
N GLN A 91 6.23 -20.73 0.30
CA GLN A 91 5.95 -19.50 1.06
C GLN A 91 4.48 -19.06 0.90
N PRO A 92 3.91 -18.23 1.85
CA PRO A 92 4.59 -17.71 3.03
C PRO A 92 4.96 -18.83 4.02
N ILE A 93 5.97 -18.56 4.89
CA ILE A 93 6.38 -19.47 5.96
C ILE A 93 5.98 -18.82 7.29
N GLU A 94 5.35 -19.60 8.18
CA GLU A 94 5.07 -19.15 9.54
C GLU A 94 6.28 -19.43 10.43
N VAL A 95 6.79 -18.40 11.10
CA VAL A 95 7.86 -18.52 12.09
C VAL A 95 7.51 -17.69 13.32
N SER A 96 7.34 -18.35 14.45
CA SER A 96 7.11 -17.70 15.75
C SER A 96 5.97 -16.67 15.74
N GLY A 97 4.89 -16.96 15.00
CA GLY A 97 3.74 -16.05 14.86
C GLY A 97 3.91 -14.94 13.82
N HIS A 98 4.92 -15.05 12.97
CA HIS A 98 5.21 -14.09 11.89
C HIS A 98 5.17 -14.75 10.51
N PRO A 99 4.36 -14.26 9.56
CA PRO A 99 4.47 -14.64 8.16
C PRO A 99 5.76 -14.10 7.55
N VAL A 100 6.51 -14.98 6.86
CA VAL A 100 7.74 -14.62 6.15
C VAL A 100 7.61 -14.91 4.68
N THR A 101 7.98 -13.95 3.84
CA THR A 101 8.04 -14.08 2.38
C THR A 101 9.40 -13.66 1.85
N PHE A 102 9.81 -14.25 0.73
CA PHE A 102 11.11 -14.03 0.09
C PHE A 102 10.94 -13.54 -1.35
N TRP A 103 11.55 -12.42 -1.66
CA TRP A 103 11.43 -11.70 -2.92
C TRP A 103 12.79 -11.59 -3.61
N GLN A 104 12.82 -11.67 -4.91
CA GLN A 104 14.04 -11.37 -5.64
C GLN A 104 14.45 -9.91 -5.39
N PHE A 105 15.71 -9.70 -5.07
CA PHE A 105 16.23 -8.35 -4.88
C PHE A 105 16.23 -7.60 -6.22
N ILE A 106 15.58 -6.43 -6.24
CA ILE A 106 15.56 -5.55 -7.41
C ILE A 106 16.73 -4.58 -7.29
N ASN A 107 17.74 -4.76 -8.13
CA ASN A 107 18.86 -3.82 -8.23
C ASN A 107 18.42 -2.59 -9.05
N GLY A 108 17.90 -1.60 -8.38
CA GLY A 108 17.33 -0.41 -8.99
C GLY A 108 17.18 0.73 -7.99
N ARG A 109 16.54 1.80 -8.44
CA ARG A 109 16.14 2.91 -7.57
C ARG A 109 14.63 2.94 -7.38
N ASN A 110 14.17 3.54 -6.30
CA ASN A 110 12.74 3.84 -6.14
C ASN A 110 12.27 4.79 -7.25
N GLY A 111 11.00 4.71 -7.57
CA GLY A 111 10.33 5.69 -8.43
C GLY A 111 10.42 7.10 -7.83
N SER A 112 10.38 8.09 -8.68
CA SER A 112 10.50 9.51 -8.34
C SER A 112 9.58 10.33 -9.27
N PRO A 113 9.40 11.63 -9.06
CA PRO A 113 8.50 12.44 -9.89
C PRO A 113 8.71 12.30 -11.40
N VAL A 114 9.94 12.14 -11.87
CA VAL A 114 10.23 11.94 -13.31
C VAL A 114 9.66 10.63 -13.89
N ASP A 115 9.23 9.70 -13.03
CA ASP A 115 8.70 8.39 -13.45
C ASP A 115 7.16 8.36 -13.47
N ILE A 116 6.48 9.50 -13.23
CA ILE A 116 5.03 9.54 -13.06
C ILE A 116 4.26 9.06 -14.31
N ALA A 117 4.73 9.41 -15.51
CA ALA A 117 4.16 8.89 -16.76
C ALA A 117 4.33 7.37 -16.92
N ARG A 118 5.42 6.80 -16.37
CA ARG A 118 5.63 5.35 -16.34
C ARG A 118 4.63 4.65 -15.44
N LEU A 119 4.27 5.27 -14.30
CA LEU A 119 3.19 4.80 -13.44
C LEU A 119 1.88 4.73 -14.22
N GLY A 120 1.50 5.81 -14.92
CA GLY A 120 0.29 5.86 -15.75
C GLY A 120 0.27 4.76 -16.81
N THR A 121 1.39 4.57 -17.52
CA THR A 121 1.52 3.51 -18.54
C THR A 121 1.35 2.12 -17.91
N LEU A 122 2.01 1.86 -16.79
CA LEU A 122 1.99 0.54 -16.14
C LEU A 122 0.60 0.21 -15.58
N LEU A 123 -0.10 1.20 -14.99
CA LEU A 123 -1.49 1.07 -14.55
C LEU A 123 -2.43 0.77 -15.73
N ARG A 124 -2.26 1.48 -16.85
CA ARG A 124 -3.06 1.21 -18.05
C ARG A 124 -2.91 -0.23 -18.55
N GLU A 125 -1.71 -0.78 -18.49
CA GLU A 125 -1.48 -2.17 -18.90
C GLU A 125 -2.04 -3.16 -17.86
N LEU A 126 -1.93 -2.87 -16.57
CA LEU A 126 -2.52 -3.68 -15.50
C LEU A 126 -4.05 -3.76 -15.66
N HIS A 127 -4.69 -2.61 -15.88
CA HIS A 127 -6.16 -2.52 -15.95
C HIS A 127 -6.78 -3.12 -17.23
N LYS A 128 -5.96 -3.54 -18.20
CA LYS A 128 -6.42 -4.33 -19.37
C LYS A 128 -6.44 -5.83 -19.10
N MET A 129 -5.88 -6.27 -18.00
CA MET A 129 -5.75 -7.71 -17.74
C MET A 129 -7.06 -8.29 -17.25
N PRO A 130 -7.36 -9.56 -17.62
CA PRO A 130 -8.53 -10.25 -17.08
C PRO A 130 -8.33 -10.60 -15.61
N ARG A 131 -9.43 -10.91 -14.90
CA ARG A 131 -9.37 -11.48 -13.57
C ARG A 131 -8.57 -12.78 -13.57
N PRO A 132 -7.61 -12.98 -12.64
CA PRO A 132 -6.91 -14.26 -12.53
C PRO A 132 -7.89 -15.39 -12.20
N THR A 133 -7.63 -16.57 -12.76
CA THR A 133 -8.42 -17.79 -12.52
C THR A 133 -7.71 -18.78 -11.61
N GLU A 134 -6.39 -18.61 -11.41
CA GLU A 134 -5.52 -19.50 -10.67
C GLU A 134 -5.66 -19.37 -9.15
N PHE A 135 -6.19 -18.24 -8.70
CA PHE A 135 -6.47 -17.96 -7.29
C PHE A 135 -7.64 -16.98 -7.17
N ASN A 136 -8.24 -16.92 -6.00
CA ASN A 136 -9.30 -15.95 -5.72
C ASN A 136 -8.69 -14.57 -5.40
N LEU A 137 -8.70 -13.66 -6.38
CA LEU A 137 -8.38 -12.25 -6.15
C LEU A 137 -9.56 -11.60 -5.42
N PRO A 138 -9.38 -11.03 -4.21
CA PRO A 138 -10.47 -10.41 -3.47
C PRO A 138 -11.02 -9.19 -4.20
N ASP A 139 -12.29 -8.91 -3.99
CA ASP A 139 -12.88 -7.66 -4.46
C ASP A 139 -12.33 -6.48 -3.65
N GLU A 140 -12.25 -5.32 -4.30
CA GLU A 140 -11.66 -4.12 -3.73
C GLU A 140 -12.49 -3.54 -2.57
N ASP A 141 -11.81 -3.23 -1.47
CA ASP A 141 -12.36 -2.48 -0.34
C ASP A 141 -11.58 -1.16 -0.16
N ILE A 142 -12.04 -0.12 -0.88
CA ILE A 142 -11.38 1.19 -0.86
C ILE A 142 -11.48 1.91 0.48
N LEU A 143 -12.42 1.54 1.35
CA LEU A 143 -12.59 2.10 2.70
C LEU A 143 -12.02 1.20 3.81
N GLY A 144 -11.45 0.07 3.45
CA GLY A 144 -10.84 -0.87 4.39
C GLY A 144 -9.85 -0.23 5.36
N ARG A 145 -9.81 -0.72 6.59
CA ARG A 145 -9.01 -0.23 7.72
C ARG A 145 -9.39 1.17 8.28
N VAL A 146 -10.12 2.03 7.54
CA VAL A 146 -10.50 3.37 8.04
C VAL A 146 -11.24 3.28 9.38
N ARG A 147 -12.26 2.42 9.46
CA ARG A 147 -13.05 2.24 10.69
C ARG A 147 -12.18 1.80 11.87
N SER A 148 -11.39 0.75 11.70
CA SER A 148 -10.55 0.23 12.78
C SER A 148 -9.48 1.22 13.21
N ARG A 149 -8.94 2.03 12.29
CA ARG A 149 -8.00 3.09 12.60
C ARG A 149 -8.64 4.19 13.45
N ILE A 150 -9.87 4.63 13.10
CA ILE A 150 -10.62 5.61 13.88
C ILE A 150 -10.87 5.10 15.31
N GLU A 151 -11.29 3.84 15.45
CA GLU A 151 -11.59 3.25 16.76
C GLU A 151 -10.35 3.19 17.67
N LYS A 152 -9.21 2.76 17.12
CA LYS A 152 -7.98 2.49 17.88
C LYS A 152 -7.06 3.70 18.10
N ALA A 153 -7.15 4.73 17.27
CA ALA A 153 -6.19 5.84 17.29
C ALA A 153 -6.20 6.65 18.59
N PRO A 154 -5.03 7.15 19.04
CA PRO A 154 -4.89 7.92 20.28
C PRO A 154 -5.18 9.42 20.09
N VAL A 155 -6.33 9.76 19.52
CA VAL A 155 -6.75 11.14 19.25
C VAL A 155 -8.04 11.52 19.98
N SER A 156 -8.48 12.78 19.86
CA SER A 156 -9.64 13.31 20.56
C SER A 156 -10.94 12.57 20.17
N ARG A 157 -11.88 12.49 21.11
CA ARG A 157 -13.21 11.93 20.87
C ARG A 157 -13.95 12.71 19.77
N SER A 158 -13.82 14.02 19.73
CA SER A 158 -14.47 14.87 18.72
C SER A 158 -13.98 14.55 17.30
N ASP A 159 -12.68 14.27 17.14
CA ASP A 159 -12.11 13.87 15.83
C ASP A 159 -12.63 12.49 15.40
N LYS A 160 -12.66 11.53 16.33
CA LYS A 160 -13.23 10.20 16.06
C LYS A 160 -14.71 10.28 15.63
N GLU A 161 -15.51 11.07 16.32
CA GLU A 161 -16.92 11.27 15.99
C GLU A 161 -17.09 11.93 14.62
N PHE A 162 -16.29 12.95 14.31
CA PHE A 162 -16.29 13.59 13.00
C PHE A 162 -15.91 12.62 11.88
N LEU A 163 -14.79 11.93 12.02
CA LEU A 163 -14.30 10.97 11.01
C LEU A 163 -15.25 9.77 10.85
N SER A 164 -15.89 9.31 11.93
CA SER A 164 -16.89 8.24 11.85
C SER A 164 -18.12 8.67 11.04
N ARG A 165 -18.63 9.89 11.22
CA ARG A 165 -19.71 10.41 10.37
C ARG A 165 -19.28 10.49 8.92
N ARG A 166 -18.08 11.05 8.67
CA ARG A 166 -17.53 11.17 7.32
C ARG A 166 -17.34 9.82 6.65
N PHE A 167 -16.88 8.82 7.39
CA PHE A 167 -16.76 7.43 6.90
C PHE A 167 -18.11 6.87 6.44
N HIS A 168 -19.19 7.05 7.22
CA HIS A 168 -20.51 6.58 6.82
C HIS A 168 -21.07 7.32 5.59
N GLU A 169 -20.85 8.64 5.50
CA GLU A 169 -21.22 9.44 4.32
C GLU A 169 -20.49 8.92 3.07
N LEU A 170 -19.19 8.69 3.17
CA LEU A 170 -18.37 8.18 2.06
C LEU A 170 -18.75 6.76 1.69
N THR A 171 -19.06 5.90 2.66
CA THR A 171 -19.55 4.54 2.38
C THR A 171 -20.82 4.58 1.52
N ALA A 172 -21.77 5.43 1.88
CA ALA A 172 -22.99 5.61 1.10
C ALA A 172 -22.73 6.25 -0.27
N ALA A 173 -21.82 7.22 -0.35
CA ALA A 173 -21.47 7.86 -1.62
C ALA A 173 -20.81 6.88 -2.60
N VAL A 174 -19.81 6.10 -2.13
CA VAL A 174 -19.10 5.09 -2.93
C VAL A 174 -20.06 4.03 -3.48
N SER A 175 -21.01 3.55 -2.66
CA SER A 175 -21.97 2.53 -3.10
C SER A 175 -22.94 3.00 -4.21
N ASN A 176 -23.05 4.31 -4.42
CA ASN A 176 -23.89 4.90 -5.46
C ASN A 176 -23.11 5.35 -6.71
N LEU A 177 -21.78 5.21 -6.73
CA LEU A 177 -20.98 5.60 -7.88
C LEU A 177 -21.26 4.72 -9.11
N ARG A 178 -21.27 5.38 -10.26
CA ARG A 178 -21.32 4.72 -11.57
C ARG A 178 -19.97 4.92 -12.25
N TYR A 179 -19.12 3.93 -12.11
CA TYR A 179 -17.76 3.97 -12.61
C TYR A 179 -17.71 3.92 -14.14
N PRO A 180 -16.96 4.83 -14.80
CA PRO A 180 -16.80 4.86 -16.24
C PRO A 180 -16.04 3.67 -16.82
N LEU A 181 -15.04 3.14 -16.08
CA LEU A 181 -14.19 2.06 -16.56
C LEU A 181 -14.72 0.68 -16.08
N ALA A 182 -14.41 -0.35 -16.86
CA ALA A 182 -14.73 -1.73 -16.48
C ALA A 182 -13.86 -2.21 -15.33
N LEU A 183 -14.39 -3.13 -14.51
CA LEU A 183 -13.62 -3.78 -13.44
C LEU A 183 -12.36 -4.43 -13.99
N ALA A 184 -11.27 -4.28 -13.25
CA ALA A 184 -9.95 -4.78 -13.59
C ALA A 184 -9.15 -5.15 -12.32
N PRO A 185 -7.98 -5.81 -12.46
CA PRO A 185 -7.03 -5.88 -11.37
C PRO A 185 -6.56 -4.47 -11.01
N THR A 186 -6.63 -4.09 -9.73
CA THR A 186 -6.12 -2.82 -9.20
C THR A 186 -4.91 -3.08 -8.31
N HIS A 187 -3.96 -2.15 -8.31
CA HIS A 187 -2.83 -2.18 -7.38
C HIS A 187 -3.30 -1.87 -5.95
N GLY A 188 -4.27 -0.97 -5.83
CA GLY A 188 -4.92 -0.58 -4.59
C GLY A 188 -4.13 0.41 -3.73
N ASP A 189 -2.85 0.64 -4.07
CA ASP A 189 -1.93 1.61 -3.45
C ASP A 189 -0.94 2.15 -4.50
N ALA A 190 -1.48 2.66 -5.60
CA ALA A 190 -0.75 3.02 -6.81
C ALA A 190 -0.12 4.41 -6.73
N HIS A 191 1.04 4.52 -6.09
CA HIS A 191 1.84 5.75 -6.06
C HIS A 191 3.27 5.50 -6.57
N VAL A 192 3.97 6.59 -6.93
CA VAL A 192 5.29 6.49 -7.59
C VAL A 192 6.34 5.78 -6.75
N GLN A 193 6.23 5.80 -5.41
CA GLN A 193 7.16 5.11 -4.52
C GLN A 193 6.94 3.58 -4.51
N ASN A 194 5.78 3.09 -4.99
CA ASN A 194 5.53 1.67 -5.22
C ASN A 194 6.02 1.20 -6.61
N LEU A 195 6.90 2.01 -7.22
CA LEU A 195 7.72 1.61 -8.37
C LEU A 195 9.18 1.43 -7.97
N MET A 196 9.80 0.40 -8.53
CA MET A 196 11.25 0.31 -8.66
C MET A 196 11.62 0.53 -10.12
N ILE A 197 12.69 1.27 -10.37
CA ILE A 197 13.25 1.46 -11.73
C ILE A 197 14.52 0.64 -11.86
N CYS A 198 14.43 -0.44 -12.64
CA CYS A 198 15.52 -1.36 -12.91
C CYS A 198 15.89 -1.27 -14.39
N ASP A 199 17.12 -0.94 -14.72
CA ASP A 199 17.60 -0.77 -16.11
C ASP A 199 16.68 0.15 -16.95
N GLY A 200 16.16 1.20 -16.30
CA GLY A 200 15.27 2.17 -16.92
C GLY A 200 13.81 1.71 -17.07
N GLN A 201 13.47 0.48 -16.68
CA GLN A 201 12.14 -0.07 -16.76
C GLN A 201 11.41 -0.01 -15.38
N PRO A 202 10.14 0.40 -15.34
CA PRO A 202 9.36 0.41 -14.11
C PRO A 202 8.90 -1.01 -13.75
N VAL A 203 8.93 -1.31 -12.45
CA VAL A 203 8.49 -2.57 -11.87
C VAL A 203 7.61 -2.26 -10.68
N PHE A 204 6.38 -2.76 -10.61
CA PHE A 204 5.53 -2.65 -9.43
C PHE A 204 6.04 -3.48 -8.26
N ILE A 205 5.95 -2.90 -7.07
CA ILE A 205 6.20 -3.56 -5.79
C ILE A 205 4.98 -3.35 -4.87
N ASP A 206 4.91 -4.09 -3.77
CA ASP A 206 3.91 -3.97 -2.70
C ASP A 206 2.47 -4.27 -3.15
N PHE A 207 2.13 -5.57 -3.17
CA PHE A 207 0.82 -6.06 -3.62
C PHE A 207 -0.16 -6.28 -2.46
N GLU A 208 0.08 -5.70 -1.28
CA GLU A 208 -0.77 -5.88 -0.10
C GLU A 208 -2.22 -5.44 -0.36
N ARG A 209 -2.42 -4.41 -1.20
CA ARG A 209 -3.75 -3.87 -1.53
C ARG A 209 -4.31 -4.38 -2.85
N PHE A 210 -3.58 -5.25 -3.53
CA PHE A 210 -3.99 -5.75 -4.84
C PHE A 210 -5.35 -6.44 -4.76
N ALA A 211 -6.26 -6.06 -5.69
CA ALA A 211 -7.66 -6.47 -5.65
C ALA A 211 -8.28 -6.51 -7.05
N TRP A 212 -9.50 -6.98 -7.15
CA TRP A 212 -10.37 -6.83 -8.31
C TRP A 212 -11.33 -5.68 -8.06
N GLY A 213 -11.18 -4.59 -8.80
CA GLY A 213 -11.88 -3.36 -8.50
C GLY A 213 -12.01 -2.40 -9.68
N HIS A 214 -12.27 -1.15 -9.36
CA HIS A 214 -12.42 -0.09 -10.34
C HIS A 214 -11.09 0.65 -10.58
N PRO A 215 -10.57 0.68 -11.82
CA PRO A 215 -9.34 1.39 -12.19
C PRO A 215 -9.27 2.83 -11.70
N GLU A 216 -10.40 3.48 -11.58
CA GLU A 216 -10.51 4.86 -11.09
C GLU A 216 -9.95 5.02 -9.68
N TRP A 217 -9.97 3.95 -8.87
CA TRP A 217 -9.35 3.97 -7.54
C TRP A 217 -7.84 4.22 -7.63
N ASP A 218 -7.12 3.46 -8.44
CA ASP A 218 -5.67 3.60 -8.60
C ASP A 218 -5.28 4.96 -9.18
N ILE A 219 -5.96 5.41 -10.22
CA ILE A 219 -5.61 6.69 -10.88
C ILE A 219 -6.06 7.90 -10.06
N SER A 220 -7.07 7.78 -9.22
CA SER A 220 -7.49 8.86 -8.31
C SER A 220 -6.50 9.12 -7.18
N MET A 221 -5.59 8.19 -6.88
CA MET A 221 -4.50 8.41 -5.94
C MET A 221 -3.61 9.58 -6.39
N THR A 222 -3.01 9.48 -7.58
CA THR A 222 -2.17 10.54 -8.17
C THR A 222 -2.95 11.85 -8.36
N ALA A 223 -4.23 11.77 -8.77
CA ALA A 223 -5.08 12.94 -8.90
C ALA A 223 -5.36 13.62 -7.55
N THR A 224 -5.48 12.87 -6.46
CA THR A 224 -5.61 13.40 -5.09
C THR A 224 -4.31 14.04 -4.62
N GLU A 225 -3.19 13.38 -4.87
CA GLU A 225 -1.86 13.94 -4.59
C GLU A 225 -1.62 15.26 -5.32
N TYR A 226 -2.11 15.38 -6.57
CA TYR A 226 -2.07 16.62 -7.34
C TYR A 226 -2.98 17.70 -6.75
N GLN A 227 -4.28 17.42 -6.58
CA GLN A 227 -5.25 18.46 -6.23
C GLN A 227 -5.25 18.82 -4.75
N THR A 228 -5.12 17.84 -3.85
CA THR A 228 -5.18 18.04 -2.41
C THR A 228 -3.79 18.27 -1.82
N ALA A 229 -2.86 17.38 -2.07
CA ALA A 229 -1.54 17.44 -1.47
C ALA A 229 -0.63 18.44 -2.19
N GLY A 230 -0.83 18.67 -3.49
CA GLY A 230 -0.02 19.56 -4.31
C GLY A 230 1.40 19.06 -4.53
N TRP A 231 1.57 17.74 -4.59
CA TRP A 231 2.87 17.09 -4.78
C TRP A 231 3.30 17.04 -6.25
N TRP A 232 2.35 17.29 -7.18
CA TRP A 232 2.57 17.27 -8.61
C TRP A 232 2.35 18.64 -9.22
N THR A 233 3.17 19.01 -10.19
CA THR A 233 2.91 20.14 -11.09
C THR A 233 1.86 19.76 -12.12
N ASP A 234 1.27 20.76 -12.77
CA ASP A 234 0.29 20.55 -13.85
C ASP A 234 0.87 19.65 -14.94
N ALA A 235 2.10 19.91 -15.38
CA ALA A 235 2.78 19.14 -16.43
C ALA A 235 3.05 17.67 -16.02
N GLU A 236 3.40 17.42 -14.77
CA GLU A 236 3.59 16.05 -14.26
C GLU A 236 2.26 15.30 -14.22
N TYR A 237 1.21 15.93 -13.70
CA TYR A 237 -0.11 15.30 -13.66
C TYR A 237 -0.68 15.05 -15.08
N GLU A 238 -0.58 16.04 -15.99
CA GLU A 238 -0.97 15.88 -17.40
C GLU A 238 -0.24 14.70 -18.04
N SER A 239 1.08 14.61 -17.84
CA SER A 239 1.89 13.50 -18.37
C SER A 239 1.44 12.12 -17.82
N PHE A 240 1.00 12.04 -16.57
CA PHE A 240 0.40 10.84 -15.99
C PHE A 240 -0.93 10.48 -16.66
N ALA A 241 -1.84 11.45 -16.75
CA ALA A 241 -3.18 11.25 -17.31
C ALA A 241 -3.12 10.87 -18.81
N GLU A 242 -2.22 11.51 -19.58
CA GLU A 242 -1.96 11.16 -20.99
C GLU A 242 -1.40 9.73 -21.12
N ALA A 243 -0.42 9.37 -20.29
CA ALA A 243 0.20 8.03 -20.32
C ALA A 243 -0.82 6.94 -19.95
N TYR A 244 -1.71 7.21 -19.01
CA TYR A 244 -2.81 6.31 -18.66
C TYR A 244 -3.88 6.27 -19.77
N GLY A 245 -4.19 7.40 -20.37
CA GLY A 245 -5.20 7.56 -21.42
C GLY A 245 -6.60 7.94 -20.92
N TYR A 246 -6.72 8.35 -19.66
CA TYR A 246 -7.95 8.88 -19.05
C TYR A 246 -7.60 9.80 -17.87
N ASP A 247 -8.17 11.01 -17.88
CA ASP A 247 -8.07 11.93 -16.77
C ASP A 247 -9.27 11.77 -15.83
N VAL A 248 -9.05 11.15 -14.67
CA VAL A 248 -10.08 10.89 -13.67
C VAL A 248 -10.68 12.16 -13.09
N THR A 249 -9.97 13.31 -13.13
CA THR A 249 -10.51 14.59 -12.64
C THR A 249 -11.64 15.12 -13.50
N SER A 250 -11.76 14.65 -14.75
CA SER A 250 -12.87 14.95 -15.64
C SER A 250 -14.19 14.26 -15.24
N TRP A 251 -14.14 13.26 -14.38
CA TRP A 251 -15.31 12.57 -13.86
C TRP A 251 -15.94 13.33 -12.69
N ALA A 252 -16.77 14.33 -13.04
CA ALA A 252 -17.31 15.30 -12.09
C ALA A 252 -18.14 14.68 -10.93
N GLU A 253 -18.81 13.55 -11.17
CA GLU A 253 -19.66 12.91 -10.14
C GLU A 253 -18.84 12.04 -9.18
N GLY A 254 -17.80 11.36 -9.65
CA GLY A 254 -17.11 10.34 -8.88
C GLY A 254 -15.75 10.73 -8.33
N PHE A 255 -14.96 11.49 -9.09
CA PHE A 255 -13.62 11.87 -8.62
C PHE A 255 -13.65 12.61 -7.26
N PRO A 256 -14.56 13.58 -6.99
CA PRO A 256 -14.63 14.21 -5.68
C PRO A 256 -14.91 13.22 -4.53
N VAL A 257 -15.65 12.15 -4.80
CA VAL A 257 -15.90 11.07 -3.80
C VAL A 257 -14.64 10.26 -3.57
N LEU A 258 -13.96 9.78 -4.63
CA LEU A 258 -12.72 9.01 -4.49
C LEU A 258 -11.61 9.83 -3.85
N ARG A 259 -11.46 11.12 -4.21
CA ARG A 259 -10.55 12.04 -3.55
C ARG A 259 -10.81 12.11 -2.04
N ALA A 260 -12.06 12.28 -1.64
CA ALA A 260 -12.42 12.32 -0.22
C ALA A 260 -12.16 10.98 0.49
N VAL A 261 -12.26 9.85 -0.21
CA VAL A 261 -11.86 8.53 0.31
C VAL A 261 -10.35 8.45 0.49
N HIS A 262 -9.54 8.91 -0.46
CA HIS A 262 -8.09 8.99 -0.29
C HIS A 262 -7.71 9.92 0.88
N GLU A 263 -8.32 11.09 0.97
CA GLU A 263 -8.10 12.04 2.06
C GLU A 263 -8.36 11.42 3.44
N ILE A 264 -9.49 10.74 3.64
CA ILE A 264 -9.79 10.10 4.93
C ILE A 264 -8.87 8.91 5.21
N LYS A 265 -8.46 8.14 4.19
CA LYS A 265 -7.49 7.04 4.37
C LYS A 265 -6.12 7.54 4.80
N MET A 266 -5.60 8.58 4.16
CA MET A 266 -4.32 9.20 4.50
C MET A 266 -4.38 9.82 5.91
N THR A 267 -5.45 10.58 6.22
CA THR A 267 -5.65 11.17 7.54
C THR A 267 -5.74 10.12 8.65
N THR A 268 -6.46 9.02 8.42
CA THR A 268 -6.61 7.96 9.44
C THR A 268 -5.33 7.11 9.58
N TRP A 269 -4.46 7.07 8.57
CA TRP A 269 -3.12 6.50 8.69
C TRP A 269 -2.24 7.37 9.59
N LEU A 270 -2.20 8.70 9.37
CA LEU A 270 -1.50 9.63 10.25
C LEU A 270 -2.05 9.57 11.69
N MET A 271 -3.37 9.52 11.83
CA MET A 271 -4.10 9.47 13.09
C MET A 271 -3.63 8.34 14.03
N GLN A 272 -3.33 7.17 13.49
CA GLN A 272 -2.85 6.05 14.31
C GLN A 272 -1.41 6.23 14.79
N ASN A 273 -0.62 7.06 14.10
CA ASN A 273 0.81 7.25 14.30
C ASN A 273 1.15 8.63 14.93
N VAL A 274 0.17 9.41 15.38
CA VAL A 274 0.37 10.79 15.89
C VAL A 274 1.36 10.89 17.07
N ASN A 275 1.57 9.80 17.80
CA ASN A 275 2.51 9.77 18.93
C ASN A 275 3.94 9.37 18.51
N GLU A 276 4.18 9.01 17.26
CA GLU A 276 5.50 8.58 16.78
C GLU A 276 6.44 9.77 16.55
N SER A 277 5.90 10.89 16.04
CA SER A 277 6.69 12.11 15.88
C SER A 277 5.83 13.38 15.85
N PRO A 278 6.41 14.56 16.22
CA PRO A 278 5.74 15.85 16.10
C PRO A 278 5.35 16.20 14.65
N ASP A 279 6.13 15.72 13.66
CA ASP A 279 5.85 15.97 12.25
C ASP A 279 4.58 15.24 11.80
N ILE A 280 4.40 13.97 12.19
CA ILE A 280 3.18 13.20 11.94
C ILE A 280 1.98 13.86 12.61
N ALA A 281 2.12 14.32 13.87
CA ALA A 281 1.05 15.03 14.58
C ALA A 281 0.65 16.33 13.86
N SER A 282 1.63 17.12 13.40
CA SER A 282 1.39 18.35 12.65
C SER A 282 0.68 18.10 11.33
N GLU A 283 1.07 17.04 10.62
CA GLU A 283 0.43 16.69 9.33
C GLU A 283 -0.99 16.14 9.52
N TYR A 284 -1.21 15.39 10.60
CA TYR A 284 -2.56 14.96 11.00
C TYR A 284 -3.49 16.18 11.18
N GLU A 285 -3.04 17.21 11.92
CA GLU A 285 -3.83 18.43 12.11
C GLU A 285 -4.11 19.14 10.77
N THR A 286 -3.12 19.22 9.88
CA THR A 286 -3.26 19.80 8.53
C THR A 286 -4.29 19.04 7.72
N SER A 287 -4.21 17.71 7.71
CA SER A 287 -5.15 16.87 6.97
C SER A 287 -6.58 16.93 7.55
N MET A 288 -6.72 17.03 8.87
CA MET A 288 -8.01 17.23 9.52
C MET A 288 -8.65 18.57 9.15
N GLN A 289 -7.87 19.66 9.03
CA GLN A 289 -8.36 20.95 8.56
C GLN A 289 -8.88 20.84 7.12
N THR A 290 -8.14 20.13 6.24
CA THR A 290 -8.56 19.89 4.85
C THR A 290 -9.91 19.17 4.81
N ILE A 291 -10.06 18.04 5.51
CA ILE A 291 -11.31 17.26 5.52
C ILE A 291 -12.49 18.05 6.10
N ARG A 292 -12.21 18.98 7.04
CA ARG A 292 -13.22 19.88 7.60
C ARG A 292 -13.57 21.07 6.71
N GLY A 293 -12.91 21.24 5.56
CA GLY A 293 -13.10 22.38 4.67
C GLY A 293 -12.61 23.72 5.25
N GLN A 294 -11.64 23.69 6.15
CA GLN A 294 -11.15 24.87 6.87
C GLN A 294 -9.96 25.57 6.18
N GLY A 295 -9.66 25.24 4.92
CA GLY A 295 -8.54 25.84 4.20
C GLY A 295 -7.20 25.54 4.87
N ALA A 296 -6.55 24.46 4.48
CA ALA A 296 -5.27 24.02 5.05
C ALA A 296 -4.12 24.31 4.09
N PRO A 297 -2.86 24.41 4.60
CA PRO A 297 -1.69 24.32 3.75
C PRO A 297 -1.65 22.98 3.01
N ARG A 298 -0.82 22.90 1.97
CA ARG A 298 -0.60 21.64 1.23
C ARG A 298 0.00 20.58 2.14
N TRP A 299 -0.38 19.34 1.91
CA TRP A 299 0.11 18.20 2.67
C TRP A 299 1.58 17.92 2.38
N ARG A 300 2.27 17.36 3.36
CA ARG A 300 3.66 16.91 3.18
C ARG A 300 3.68 15.41 2.89
N PRO A 301 4.59 14.94 2.01
CA PRO A 301 4.81 13.51 1.83
C PRO A 301 5.49 12.92 3.07
N PHE A 302 5.14 11.68 3.42
CA PHE A 302 5.71 10.92 4.54
C PHE A 302 6.36 9.62 4.04
#